data_66302be09390a86b5f29f3ef7ddac0de
#
_entry.id   66302be09390a86b5f29f3ef7ddac0de
#
_cell.length_a   1.000
_cell.length_b   1.000
_cell.length_c   1.000
_cell.angle_alpha   90.00
_cell.angle_beta   90.00
_cell.angle_gamma   90.00
#
_symmetry.space_group_name_H-M   'P 1'
#
loop_
_entity.id
_entity.type
_entity.pdbx_description
1 polymer ?
#
loop_
_entity_poly.entity_id
_entity_poly.type
_entity_poly.pdbx_seq_one_letter_code
_entity_poly.pdbx_strand_id
1 'polypeptide(L)'
;QHAWECGSSWVAQGFGEWLLSDDEEAAWLRQHAEIFIIPVMDVDNTATGNGGKNAFPYDHNRDWSRKPHWYETIAAQRMVGGLIDEGRMDVFLDLHNPAPGDPSFFYILPKEMLKEPMISLRDRFIDLAYARISKIKPLIPMSNKPKVTGTSYHPLWRQISANWVSMNGNPHPVSLCLETIWNYKNSTTTGYRAVGANLAAAVQEFLA
;
A
#
# COMPACT_ATOMS: atom_id res chain seq x y z
N GLN A 1 5.39 -4.95 2.17
CA GLN A 1 6.35 -4.29 3.09
C GLN A 1 7.49 -5.24 3.42
N HIS A 2 8.75 -4.77 3.31
CA HIS A 2 9.93 -5.53 3.74
C HIS A 2 10.39 -5.06 5.13
N ALA A 3 11.08 -5.92 5.87
CA ALA A 3 11.46 -5.68 7.26
C ALA A 3 12.25 -4.38 7.49
N TRP A 4 13.16 -4.03 6.59
CA TRP A 4 13.97 -2.80 6.72
C TRP A 4 13.26 -1.50 6.25
N GLU A 5 12.08 -1.61 5.68
CA GLU A 5 11.32 -0.47 5.16
C GLU A 5 10.46 0.16 6.26
N CYS A 6 11.11 0.55 7.36
CA CYS A 6 10.43 1.01 8.58
C CYS A 6 9.56 2.25 8.40
N GLY A 7 9.83 3.10 7.39
CA GLY A 7 8.99 4.26 7.08
C GLY A 7 7.55 3.89 6.73
N SER A 8 7.34 2.74 6.09
CA SER A 8 6.01 2.24 5.76
C SER A 8 5.17 1.90 6.99
N SER A 9 5.80 1.38 8.07
CA SER A 9 5.10 1.16 9.35
C SER A 9 4.67 2.48 10.00
N TRP A 10 5.48 3.54 9.89
CA TRP A 10 5.11 4.88 10.36
C TRP A 10 3.99 5.50 9.51
N VAL A 11 3.93 5.21 8.21
CA VAL A 11 2.79 5.58 7.37
C VAL A 11 1.52 4.87 7.85
N ALA A 12 1.59 3.56 8.08
CA ALA A 12 0.45 2.79 8.61
C ALA A 12 0.00 3.31 9.99
N GLN A 13 0.95 3.67 10.86
CA GLN A 13 0.63 4.27 12.16
C GLN A 13 -0.10 5.62 11.99
N GLY A 14 0.41 6.51 11.14
CA GLY A 14 -0.23 7.80 10.91
C GLY A 14 -1.63 7.68 10.30
N PHE A 15 -1.85 6.68 9.45
CA PHE A 15 -3.17 6.32 8.94
C PHE A 15 -4.12 5.95 10.10
N GLY A 16 -3.68 5.03 10.98
CA GLY A 16 -4.49 4.60 12.14
C GLY A 16 -4.75 5.72 13.15
N GLU A 17 -3.76 6.57 13.43
CA GLU A 17 -3.92 7.71 14.34
C GLU A 17 -4.93 8.73 13.81
N TRP A 18 -4.87 9.06 12.51
CA TRP A 18 -5.87 9.94 11.90
C TRP A 18 -7.25 9.29 11.93
N LEU A 19 -7.35 8.01 11.61
CA LEU A 19 -8.61 7.28 11.65
C LEU A 19 -9.27 7.32 13.04
N LEU A 20 -8.48 7.36 14.10
CA LEU A 20 -8.95 7.41 15.50
C LEU A 20 -9.13 8.84 16.03
N SER A 21 -8.86 9.86 15.22
CA SER A 21 -8.99 11.25 15.63
C SER A 21 -10.46 11.73 15.64
N ASP A 22 -10.67 12.94 16.16
CA ASP A 22 -11.97 13.64 16.16
C ASP A 22 -12.28 14.35 14.83
N ASP A 23 -11.47 14.13 13.78
CA ASP A 23 -11.70 14.66 12.46
C ASP A 23 -13.02 14.13 11.87
N GLU A 24 -13.84 15.00 11.28
CA GLU A 24 -15.15 14.63 10.74
C GLU A 24 -15.05 13.67 9.56
N GLU A 25 -14.03 13.81 8.70
CA GLU A 25 -13.77 12.88 7.60
C GLU A 25 -13.35 11.50 8.15
N ALA A 26 -12.56 11.47 9.24
CA ALA A 26 -12.19 10.22 9.92
C ALA A 26 -13.40 9.54 10.58
N ALA A 27 -14.26 10.31 11.20
CA ALA A 27 -15.51 9.80 11.79
C ALA A 27 -16.42 9.20 10.71
N TRP A 28 -16.55 9.87 9.57
CA TRP A 28 -17.28 9.34 8.43
C TRP A 28 -16.71 8.00 7.95
N LEU A 29 -15.39 7.93 7.77
CA LEU A 29 -14.73 6.70 7.29
C LEU A 29 -14.95 5.53 8.25
N ARG A 30 -14.85 5.75 9.57
CA ARG A 30 -15.13 4.71 10.59
C ARG A 30 -16.58 4.19 10.56
N GLN A 31 -17.52 5.01 10.11
CA GLN A 31 -18.94 4.64 10.04
C GLN A 31 -19.29 3.88 8.75
N HIS A 32 -18.50 4.04 7.68
CA HIS A 32 -18.85 3.53 6.35
C HIS A 32 -17.90 2.45 5.82
N ALA A 33 -16.76 2.22 6.49
CA ALA A 33 -15.80 1.22 6.04
C ALA A 33 -15.24 0.39 7.20
N GLU A 34 -14.95 -0.86 6.93
CA GLU A 34 -14.09 -1.70 7.77
C GLU A 34 -12.64 -1.54 7.31
N ILE A 35 -11.72 -1.33 8.24
CA ILE A 35 -10.32 -1.08 7.94
C ILE A 35 -9.44 -2.09 8.66
N PHE A 36 -8.66 -2.81 7.88
CA PHE A 36 -7.68 -3.78 8.35
C PHE A 36 -6.27 -3.22 8.15
N ILE A 37 -5.48 -3.17 9.22
CA ILE A 37 -4.10 -2.71 9.17
C ILE A 37 -3.19 -3.84 9.64
N ILE A 38 -2.27 -4.27 8.78
CA ILE A 38 -1.16 -5.16 9.12
C ILE A 38 0.09 -4.28 9.25
N PRO A 39 0.50 -3.90 10.46
CA PRO A 39 1.55 -2.90 10.64
C PRO A 39 2.94 -3.42 10.28
N VAL A 40 3.18 -4.72 10.43
CA VAL A 40 4.44 -5.39 10.11
C VAL A 40 4.11 -6.74 9.48
N MET A 41 4.55 -6.95 8.25
CA MET A 41 4.33 -8.22 7.54
C MET A 41 5.42 -9.24 7.85
N ASP A 42 6.68 -8.82 7.81
CA ASP A 42 7.85 -9.66 8.05
C ASP A 42 8.35 -9.44 9.50
N VAL A 43 7.68 -10.08 10.44
CA VAL A 43 7.91 -9.90 11.89
C VAL A 43 9.29 -10.42 12.29
N ASP A 44 9.70 -11.59 11.80
CA ASP A 44 10.93 -12.26 12.20
C ASP A 44 12.18 -11.50 11.76
N ASN A 45 12.22 -11.07 10.50
CA ASN A 45 13.33 -10.25 10.01
C ASN A 45 13.33 -8.86 10.67
N THR A 46 12.17 -8.28 10.96
CA THR A 46 12.07 -7.01 11.70
C THR A 46 12.65 -7.17 13.12
N ALA A 47 12.31 -8.24 13.82
CA ALA A 47 12.78 -8.50 15.18
C ALA A 47 14.29 -8.76 15.25
N THR A 48 14.87 -9.35 14.21
CA THR A 48 16.30 -9.67 14.14
C THR A 48 17.16 -8.61 13.44
N GLY A 49 16.54 -7.55 12.91
CA GLY A 49 17.22 -6.48 12.19
C GLY A 49 17.66 -6.86 10.76
N ASN A 50 17.12 -7.93 10.20
CA ASN A 50 17.38 -8.35 8.83
C ASN A 50 16.50 -7.54 7.84
N GLY A 51 16.98 -7.44 6.59
CA GLY A 51 16.27 -6.64 5.56
C GLY A 51 15.00 -7.28 5.01
N GLY A 52 14.90 -8.60 5.03
CA GLY A 52 13.77 -9.37 4.51
C GLY A 52 13.78 -9.61 2.99
N LYS A 53 14.40 -8.74 2.19
CA LYS A 53 14.43 -8.87 0.71
C LYS A 53 15.18 -10.10 0.20
N ASN A 54 16.11 -10.63 0.95
CA ASN A 54 16.91 -11.80 0.58
C ASN A 54 16.41 -13.08 1.30
N ALA A 55 15.15 -13.07 1.77
CA ALA A 55 14.55 -14.23 2.39
C ALA A 55 14.46 -15.40 1.39
N PHE A 56 14.75 -16.61 1.86
CA PHE A 56 14.68 -17.83 1.05
C PHE A 56 13.38 -18.58 1.38
N PRO A 57 12.62 -19.05 0.38
CA PRO A 57 12.91 -19.09 -1.06
C PRO A 57 12.68 -17.74 -1.79
N TYR A 58 11.98 -16.80 -1.23
CA TYR A 58 11.74 -15.44 -1.71
C TYR A 58 11.16 -14.57 -0.59
N ASP A 59 11.16 -13.24 -0.76
CA ASP A 59 10.59 -12.33 0.21
C ASP A 59 9.05 -12.39 0.23
N HIS A 60 8.45 -11.87 1.31
CA HIS A 60 6.99 -11.87 1.52
C HIS A 60 6.21 -11.20 0.39
N ASN A 61 6.79 -10.19 -0.28
CA ASN A 61 6.15 -9.51 -1.42
C ASN A 61 6.46 -10.18 -2.77
N ARG A 62 6.98 -11.40 -2.76
CA ARG A 62 7.11 -12.33 -3.89
C ARG A 62 6.45 -13.67 -3.60
N ASP A 63 5.68 -13.73 -2.53
CA ASP A 63 5.06 -14.96 -2.01
C ASP A 63 3.54 -15.03 -2.22
N TRP A 64 2.90 -14.01 -2.79
CA TRP A 64 1.46 -14.01 -3.05
C TRP A 64 1.09 -14.91 -4.23
N SER A 65 1.31 -16.19 -4.03
CA SER A 65 1.14 -17.26 -5.03
C SER A 65 -0.05 -18.15 -4.70
N ARG A 66 -0.29 -19.19 -5.53
CA ARG A 66 -1.28 -20.23 -5.23
C ARG A 66 -0.89 -21.10 -4.03
N LYS A 67 0.40 -21.14 -3.68
CA LYS A 67 0.96 -21.89 -2.56
C LYS A 67 1.99 -21.00 -1.86
N PRO A 68 1.55 -20.04 -1.06
CA PRO A 68 2.48 -19.19 -0.31
C PRO A 68 3.33 -20.03 0.63
N HIS A 69 4.56 -19.60 0.83
CA HIS A 69 5.52 -20.24 1.72
C HIS A 69 5.41 -19.72 3.17
N TRP A 70 5.30 -18.39 3.31
CA TRP A 70 5.30 -17.73 4.61
C TRP A 70 3.91 -17.74 5.25
N TYR A 71 3.86 -18.06 6.56
CA TYR A 71 2.60 -18.10 7.29
C TYR A 71 1.88 -16.77 7.30
N GLU A 72 2.62 -15.67 7.39
CA GLU A 72 2.11 -14.30 7.34
C GLU A 72 1.44 -14.02 6.00
N THR A 73 2.06 -14.43 4.90
CA THR A 73 1.48 -14.29 3.57
C THR A 73 0.25 -15.18 3.41
N ILE A 74 0.29 -16.42 3.92
CA ILE A 74 -0.88 -17.32 3.90
C ILE A 74 -2.05 -16.69 4.64
N ALA A 75 -1.81 -16.14 5.84
CA ALA A 75 -2.86 -15.53 6.66
C ALA A 75 -3.43 -14.27 5.99
N ALA A 76 -2.55 -13.36 5.54
CA ALA A 76 -2.95 -12.14 4.86
C ALA A 76 -3.71 -12.44 3.55
N GLN A 77 -3.20 -13.35 2.73
CA GLN A 77 -3.83 -13.73 1.47
C GLN A 77 -5.20 -14.38 1.68
N ARG A 78 -5.36 -15.20 2.72
CA ARG A 78 -6.65 -15.80 3.07
C ARG A 78 -7.66 -14.72 3.48
N MET A 79 -7.26 -13.78 4.33
CA MET A 79 -8.11 -12.67 4.76
C MET A 79 -8.53 -11.80 3.57
N VAL A 80 -7.56 -11.34 2.79
CA VAL A 80 -7.80 -10.49 1.62
C VAL A 80 -8.65 -11.22 0.56
N GLY A 81 -8.34 -12.50 0.30
CA GLY A 81 -9.12 -13.33 -0.63
C GLY A 81 -10.57 -13.47 -0.18
N GLY A 82 -10.82 -13.69 1.11
CA GLY A 82 -12.18 -13.72 1.65
C GLY A 82 -12.95 -12.43 1.42
N LEU A 83 -12.31 -11.26 1.66
CA LEU A 83 -12.94 -9.96 1.39
C LEU A 83 -13.23 -9.72 -0.10
N ILE A 84 -12.35 -10.21 -0.98
CA ILE A 84 -12.57 -10.17 -2.44
C ILE A 84 -13.79 -11.05 -2.82
N ASP A 85 -13.83 -12.28 -2.33
CA ASP A 85 -14.90 -13.24 -2.64
C ASP A 85 -16.27 -12.76 -2.13
N GLU A 86 -16.29 -12.04 -1.00
CA GLU A 86 -17.48 -11.41 -0.42
C GLU A 86 -17.87 -10.08 -1.10
N GLY A 87 -17.05 -9.57 -2.03
CA GLY A 87 -17.27 -8.28 -2.70
C GLY A 87 -17.09 -7.06 -1.78
N ARG A 88 -16.29 -7.19 -0.72
CA ARG A 88 -16.08 -6.17 0.33
C ARG A 88 -14.72 -5.49 0.25
N MET A 89 -13.95 -5.74 -0.79
CA MET A 89 -12.63 -5.13 -0.98
C MET A 89 -12.75 -3.92 -1.91
N ASP A 90 -12.65 -2.71 -1.37
CA ASP A 90 -12.66 -1.47 -2.16
C ASP A 90 -11.24 -0.97 -2.43
N VAL A 91 -10.38 -0.94 -1.41
CA VAL A 91 -9.02 -0.41 -1.50
C VAL A 91 -8.03 -1.34 -0.80
N PHE A 92 -6.95 -1.69 -1.48
CA PHE A 92 -5.80 -2.39 -0.92
C PHE A 92 -4.52 -1.56 -1.11
N LEU A 93 -3.82 -1.31 -0.04
CA LEU A 93 -2.58 -0.52 -0.04
C LEU A 93 -1.43 -1.33 0.55
N ASP A 94 -0.44 -1.64 -0.25
CA ASP A 94 0.83 -2.20 0.21
C ASP A 94 1.84 -1.05 0.39
N LEU A 95 2.34 -0.88 1.61
CA LEU A 95 3.17 0.26 1.99
C LEU A 95 4.64 -0.12 2.00
N HIS A 96 5.46 0.62 1.27
CA HIS A 96 6.89 0.40 1.08
C HIS A 96 7.72 1.68 1.22
N ASN A 97 9.04 1.49 1.34
CA ASN A 97 10.03 2.56 1.20
C ASN A 97 11.03 2.14 0.11
N PRO A 98 11.07 2.83 -1.03
CA PRO A 98 11.93 2.47 -2.15
C PRO A 98 13.39 2.86 -1.97
N ALA A 99 14.15 2.70 -3.05
CA ALA A 99 15.52 3.17 -3.14
C ALA A 99 15.64 4.69 -2.93
N PRO A 100 16.77 5.14 -2.37
CA PRO A 100 17.04 6.57 -2.16
C PRO A 100 17.01 7.36 -3.47
N GLY A 101 16.48 8.59 -3.42
CA GLY A 101 16.52 9.56 -4.50
C GLY A 101 15.23 9.68 -5.32
N ASP A 102 14.34 8.70 -5.29
CA ASP A 102 13.03 8.83 -5.91
C ASP A 102 12.07 9.61 -4.98
N PRO A 103 11.19 10.50 -5.51
CA PRO A 103 10.04 10.97 -4.76
C PRO A 103 9.13 9.79 -4.41
N SER A 104 8.24 9.96 -3.44
CA SER A 104 7.18 8.97 -3.20
C SER A 104 6.34 8.76 -4.47
N PHE A 105 5.91 7.55 -4.74
CA PHE A 105 5.12 7.21 -5.93
C PHE A 105 4.32 5.94 -5.72
N PHE A 106 3.37 5.67 -6.61
CA PHE A 106 2.66 4.40 -6.65
C PHE A 106 3.24 3.45 -7.69
N TYR A 107 3.40 2.16 -7.34
CA TYR A 107 3.44 1.09 -8.33
C TYR A 107 2.04 0.63 -8.69
N ILE A 108 1.85 0.35 -9.98
CA ILE A 108 0.58 -0.11 -10.55
C ILE A 108 0.78 -1.32 -11.45
N LEU A 109 -0.26 -2.11 -11.59
CA LEU A 109 -0.33 -3.15 -12.62
C LEU A 109 -0.50 -2.49 -14.01
N PRO A 110 0.08 -3.06 -15.09
CA PRO A 110 -0.15 -2.58 -16.46
C PRO A 110 -1.65 -2.50 -16.77
N LYS A 111 -2.08 -1.43 -17.41
CA LYS A 111 -3.51 -1.21 -17.71
C LYS A 111 -4.11 -2.31 -18.59
N GLU A 112 -3.29 -2.93 -19.43
CA GLU A 112 -3.70 -4.05 -20.30
C GLU A 112 -4.14 -5.29 -19.51
N MET A 113 -3.80 -5.34 -18.22
CA MET A 113 -4.18 -6.41 -17.29
C MET A 113 -5.46 -6.11 -16.51
N LEU A 114 -6.03 -4.93 -16.67
CA LEU A 114 -7.18 -4.44 -15.92
C LEU A 114 -8.35 -4.15 -16.86
N LYS A 115 -9.56 -4.17 -16.32
CA LYS A 115 -10.75 -3.68 -17.00
C LYS A 115 -10.92 -2.17 -16.76
N GLU A 116 -11.61 -1.48 -17.67
CA GLU A 116 -11.82 -0.03 -17.60
C GLU A 116 -12.34 0.49 -16.23
N PRO A 117 -13.35 -0.06 -15.58
CA PRO A 117 -13.75 0.45 -14.28
C PRO A 117 -12.61 0.50 -13.25
N MET A 118 -11.74 -0.52 -13.25
CA MET A 118 -10.59 -0.58 -12.33
C MET A 118 -9.52 0.45 -12.69
N ILE A 119 -9.30 0.71 -13.97
CA ILE A 119 -8.32 1.71 -14.44
C ILE A 119 -8.76 3.10 -13.98
N SER A 120 -9.99 3.48 -14.25
CA SER A 120 -10.54 4.78 -13.89
C SER A 120 -10.57 5.01 -12.37
N LEU A 121 -10.98 3.99 -11.60
CA LEU A 121 -10.99 4.05 -10.13
C LEU A 121 -9.58 4.21 -9.57
N ARG A 122 -8.64 3.42 -10.06
CA ARG A 122 -7.23 3.50 -9.68
C ARG A 122 -6.63 4.87 -9.94
N ASP A 123 -6.85 5.40 -11.15
CA ASP A 123 -6.29 6.68 -11.54
C ASP A 123 -6.90 7.81 -10.72
N ARG A 124 -8.23 7.79 -10.47
CA ARG A 124 -8.90 8.70 -9.53
C ARG A 124 -8.28 8.65 -8.13
N PHE A 125 -8.04 7.46 -7.59
CA PHE A 125 -7.45 7.33 -6.27
C PHE A 125 -6.02 7.90 -6.22
N ILE A 126 -5.21 7.66 -7.24
CA ILE A 126 -3.84 8.20 -7.34
C ILE A 126 -3.88 9.74 -7.33
N ASP A 127 -4.78 10.34 -8.08
CA ASP A 127 -4.93 11.80 -8.14
C ASP A 127 -5.35 12.38 -6.78
N LEU A 128 -6.28 11.75 -6.07
CA LEU A 128 -6.70 12.15 -4.72
C LEU A 128 -5.54 12.03 -3.72
N ALA A 129 -4.85 10.90 -3.70
CA ALA A 129 -3.71 10.68 -2.81
C ALA A 129 -2.57 11.68 -3.10
N TYR A 130 -2.27 11.94 -4.37
CA TYR A 130 -1.31 12.96 -4.76
C TYR A 130 -1.74 14.36 -4.29
N ALA A 131 -2.99 14.73 -4.49
CA ALA A 131 -3.51 16.04 -4.10
C ALA A 131 -3.43 16.26 -2.58
N ARG A 132 -3.66 15.24 -1.78
CA ARG A 132 -3.55 15.29 -0.31
C ARG A 132 -2.09 15.30 0.15
N ILE A 133 -1.29 14.33 -0.27
CA ILE A 133 0.10 14.15 0.19
C ILE A 133 1.01 15.30 -0.25
N SER A 134 0.83 15.84 -1.45
CA SER A 134 1.64 16.96 -1.96
C SER A 134 1.45 18.27 -1.20
N LYS A 135 0.39 18.39 -0.39
CA LYS A 135 0.12 19.57 0.46
C LYS A 135 0.76 19.49 1.85
N ILE A 136 1.35 18.36 2.24
CA ILE A 136 1.97 18.18 3.56
C ILE A 136 3.06 19.24 3.78
N LYS A 137 3.10 19.80 4.99
CA LYS A 137 4.14 20.75 5.43
C LYS A 137 4.80 20.22 6.70
N PRO A 138 6.12 20.09 6.73
CA PRO A 138 7.08 20.35 5.63
C PRO A 138 6.93 19.32 4.51
N LEU A 139 7.21 19.72 3.28
CA LEU A 139 7.02 18.93 2.06
C LEU A 139 7.70 17.57 2.12
N ILE A 140 6.96 16.53 1.76
CA ILE A 140 7.47 15.21 1.37
C ILE A 140 7.21 15.05 -0.13
N PRO A 141 8.25 14.93 -0.95
CA PRO A 141 8.08 14.83 -2.40
C PRO A 141 7.24 13.63 -2.79
N MET A 142 6.25 13.86 -3.65
CA MET A 142 5.45 12.81 -4.26
C MET A 142 5.28 13.06 -5.75
N SER A 143 5.35 12.00 -6.53
CA SER A 143 5.09 11.98 -7.97
C SER A 143 3.63 11.62 -8.24
N ASN A 144 3.00 12.32 -9.16
CA ASN A 144 1.70 11.92 -9.71
C ASN A 144 1.84 10.91 -10.87
N LYS A 145 3.05 10.52 -11.21
CA LYS A 145 3.33 9.53 -12.27
C LYS A 145 3.63 8.18 -11.63
N PRO A 146 2.70 7.22 -11.70
CA PRO A 146 2.94 5.89 -11.19
C PRO A 146 3.99 5.15 -12.03
N LYS A 147 4.66 4.19 -11.42
CA LYS A 147 5.54 3.25 -12.11
C LYS A 147 4.84 1.91 -12.31
N VAL A 148 5.11 1.25 -13.41
CA VAL A 148 4.42 0.00 -13.77
C VAL A 148 5.22 -1.22 -13.31
N THR A 149 4.54 -2.16 -12.65
CA THR A 149 5.07 -3.49 -12.35
C THR A 149 4.55 -4.49 -13.37
N GLY A 150 5.44 -5.19 -14.04
CA GLY A 150 5.06 -6.14 -15.08
C GLY A 150 6.20 -7.12 -15.35
N THR A 151 6.17 -7.76 -16.52
CA THR A 151 7.16 -8.77 -16.93
C THR A 151 8.59 -8.25 -16.95
N SER A 152 8.78 -6.97 -17.25
CA SER A 152 10.09 -6.31 -17.27
C SER A 152 10.58 -5.88 -15.88
N TYR A 153 9.69 -5.86 -14.88
CA TYR A 153 10.03 -5.41 -13.52
C TYR A 153 10.68 -6.54 -12.70
N HIS A 154 10.05 -7.72 -12.65
CA HIS A 154 10.53 -8.86 -11.89
C HIS A 154 9.92 -10.16 -12.42
N PRO A 155 10.65 -11.31 -12.43
CA PRO A 155 10.08 -12.59 -12.87
C PRO A 155 8.82 -13.02 -12.10
N LEU A 156 8.79 -12.76 -10.77
CA LEU A 156 7.65 -13.05 -9.90
C LEU A 156 6.67 -11.87 -9.75
N TRP A 157 6.57 -10.99 -10.72
CA TRP A 157 5.73 -9.79 -10.63
C TRP A 157 4.25 -10.09 -10.31
N ARG A 158 3.74 -11.25 -10.71
CA ARG A 158 2.36 -11.69 -10.40
C ARG A 158 2.15 -12.03 -8.94
N GLN A 159 3.24 -12.27 -8.20
CA GLN A 159 3.26 -12.66 -6.79
C GLN A 159 3.56 -11.46 -5.86
N ILE A 160 3.54 -10.25 -6.39
CA ILE A 160 3.52 -9.01 -5.61
C ILE A 160 2.10 -8.83 -5.06
N SER A 161 1.96 -8.49 -3.78
CA SER A 161 0.68 -8.35 -3.08
C SER A 161 -0.35 -7.52 -3.85
N ALA A 162 0.00 -6.29 -4.19
CA ALA A 162 -0.89 -5.38 -4.91
C ALA A 162 -1.26 -5.89 -6.31
N ASN A 163 -0.33 -6.55 -7.00
CA ASN A 163 -0.61 -7.16 -8.30
C ASN A 163 -1.53 -8.37 -8.16
N TRP A 164 -1.29 -9.20 -7.14
CA TRP A 164 -2.15 -10.35 -6.86
C TRP A 164 -3.60 -9.91 -6.58
N VAL A 165 -3.78 -8.89 -5.73
CA VAL A 165 -5.10 -8.32 -5.45
C VAL A 165 -5.74 -7.76 -6.72
N SER A 166 -5.01 -6.97 -7.52
CA SER A 166 -5.51 -6.41 -8.78
C SER A 166 -5.97 -7.50 -9.78
N MET A 167 -5.28 -8.65 -9.80
CA MET A 167 -5.62 -9.75 -10.73
C MET A 167 -6.73 -10.67 -10.24
N ASN A 168 -6.96 -10.75 -8.93
CA ASN A 168 -7.95 -11.62 -8.33
C ASN A 168 -9.19 -10.85 -7.83
N GLY A 169 -9.05 -9.55 -7.58
CA GLY A 169 -10.17 -8.67 -7.28
C GLY A 169 -11.03 -8.43 -8.51
N ASN A 170 -12.31 -8.70 -8.43
CA ASN A 170 -13.27 -8.43 -9.51
C ASN A 170 -14.59 -7.91 -8.91
N PRO A 171 -15.15 -6.82 -9.42
CA PRO A 171 -14.65 -5.95 -10.49
C PRO A 171 -13.98 -4.65 -10.02
N HIS A 172 -13.80 -4.40 -8.73
CA HIS A 172 -13.67 -3.03 -8.22
C HIS A 172 -12.50 -2.65 -7.31
N PRO A 173 -11.66 -3.53 -6.73
CA PRO A 173 -10.67 -3.03 -5.79
C PRO A 173 -9.62 -2.18 -6.47
N VAL A 174 -9.38 -1.00 -5.90
CA VAL A 174 -8.16 -0.24 -6.14
C VAL A 174 -7.04 -0.90 -5.36
N SER A 175 -6.04 -1.42 -6.05
CA SER A 175 -4.90 -2.08 -5.41
C SER A 175 -3.59 -1.46 -5.87
N LEU A 176 -2.83 -0.92 -4.92
CA LEU A 176 -1.64 -0.11 -5.17
C LEU A 176 -0.54 -0.44 -4.18
N CYS A 177 0.70 -0.30 -4.63
CA CYS A 177 1.85 -0.26 -3.76
C CYS A 177 2.33 1.20 -3.65
N LEU A 178 2.30 1.77 -2.44
CA LEU A 178 2.85 3.08 -2.16
C LEU A 178 4.31 2.94 -1.75
N GLU A 179 5.19 3.57 -2.49
CA GLU A 179 6.61 3.69 -2.20
C GLU A 179 6.91 5.08 -1.65
N THR A 180 7.20 5.19 -0.35
CA THR A 180 7.50 6.48 0.28
C THR A 180 8.99 6.76 0.27
N ILE A 181 9.39 7.99 -0.10
CA ILE A 181 10.80 8.42 -0.13
C ILE A 181 11.45 8.26 1.24
N TRP A 182 12.65 7.66 1.31
CA TRP A 182 13.30 7.43 2.59
C TRP A 182 14.55 8.30 2.82
N ASN A 183 15.24 8.73 1.80
CA ASN A 183 16.45 9.53 1.94
C ASN A 183 16.20 11.02 1.65
N TYR A 184 15.34 11.62 2.45
CA TYR A 184 14.99 13.03 2.33
C TYR A 184 14.91 13.67 3.72
N LYS A 185 15.19 14.96 3.81
CA LYS A 185 15.27 15.67 5.11
C LYS A 185 14.00 15.56 5.98
N ASN A 186 12.85 15.35 5.35
CA ASN A 186 11.56 15.22 6.03
C ASN A 186 11.09 13.75 6.11
N SER A 187 11.91 12.78 5.68
CA SER A 187 11.69 11.35 5.89
C SER A 187 11.96 10.99 7.36
N THR A 188 11.09 11.49 8.21
CA THR A 188 11.10 11.32 9.66
C THR A 188 9.83 10.59 10.10
N THR A 189 9.79 10.10 11.32
CA THR A 189 8.58 9.49 11.89
C THR A 189 7.36 10.41 11.76
N THR A 190 7.52 11.70 12.06
CA THR A 190 6.47 12.71 11.90
C THR A 190 6.06 12.88 10.44
N GLY A 191 7.03 12.94 9.53
CA GLY A 191 6.74 13.08 8.10
C GLY A 191 5.99 11.87 7.52
N TYR A 192 6.42 10.66 7.85
CA TYR A 192 5.72 9.44 7.42
C TYR A 192 4.31 9.33 8.01
N ARG A 193 4.12 9.71 9.29
CA ARG A 193 2.79 9.75 9.90
C ARG A 193 1.87 10.76 9.20
N ALA A 194 2.42 11.92 8.79
CA ALA A 194 1.65 12.88 7.99
C ALA A 194 1.27 12.32 6.62
N VAL A 195 2.15 11.54 5.96
CA VAL A 195 1.79 10.81 4.73
C VAL A 195 0.64 9.84 5.00
N GLY A 196 0.71 9.09 6.09
CA GLY A 196 -0.34 8.15 6.49
C GLY A 196 -1.69 8.81 6.72
N ALA A 197 -1.73 9.91 7.46
CA ALA A 197 -2.95 10.68 7.71
C ALA A 197 -3.57 11.21 6.40
N ASN A 198 -2.77 11.75 5.50
CA ASN A 198 -3.25 12.25 4.21
C ASN A 198 -3.67 11.12 3.26
N LEU A 199 -3.05 9.95 3.35
CA LEU A 199 -3.46 8.75 2.62
C LEU A 199 -4.84 8.25 3.11
N ALA A 200 -5.07 8.26 4.44
CA ALA A 200 -6.36 7.91 5.03
C ALA A 200 -7.47 8.87 4.59
N ALA A 201 -7.19 10.18 4.61
CA ALA A 201 -8.11 11.19 4.09
C ALA A 201 -8.41 11.02 2.58
N ALA A 202 -7.42 10.57 1.78
CA ALA A 202 -7.64 10.24 0.38
C ALA A 202 -8.53 9.00 0.20
N VAL A 203 -8.40 7.99 1.07
CA VAL A 203 -9.33 6.83 1.10
C VAL A 203 -10.74 7.29 1.42
N GLN A 204 -10.91 8.17 2.40
CA GLN A 204 -12.22 8.73 2.75
C GLN A 204 -12.84 9.46 1.55
N GLU A 205 -12.11 10.39 0.93
CA GLU A 205 -12.57 11.16 -0.22
C GLU A 205 -12.87 10.28 -1.46
N PHE A 206 -12.18 9.15 -1.57
CA PHE A 206 -12.42 8.18 -2.63
C PHE A 206 -13.71 7.40 -2.43
N LEU A 207 -14.06 7.05 -1.18
CA LEU A 207 -15.23 6.23 -0.84
C LEU A 207 -16.51 7.06 -0.65
N ALA A 208 -16.38 8.37 -0.35
CA ALA A 208 -17.52 9.29 -0.22
C ALA A 208 -18.06 9.72 -1.58
#